data_801809798cc94f41439224accc849e65
#
_entry.id   801809798cc94f41439224accc849e65
#
_cell.length_a   1.000
_cell.length_b   1.000
_cell.length_c   1.000
_cell.angle_alpha   90.00
_cell.angle_beta   90.00
_cell.angle_gamma   90.00
#
_symmetry.space_group_name_H-M   'P 1'
#
loop_
_entity.id
_entity.type
_entity.pdbx_description
1 polymer ?
#
loop_
_entity_poly.entity_id
_entity_poly.type
_entity_poly.pdbx_seq_one_letter_code
_entity_poly.pdbx_strand_id
1 'polypeptide(L)'
;GTDIKPYVEVEGVTLRQLMKLHNLEKVNFLKLDCEGAEYEILFRMDKETLSQIHVVSMEFHDLKKVEYTAARLETYFTDNGFDVLVNKYAASHRDLNYGRMVARNRDFTP
;
A
#
# COMPACT_ATOMS: atom_id res chain seq x y z
N GLY A 1 -21.34 11.37 9.63
CA GLY A 1 -21.05 11.46 8.25
C GLY A 1 -20.98 10.11 7.59
N THR A 2 -21.66 10.06 6.54
CA THR A 2 -21.78 8.84 5.76
C THR A 2 -20.98 8.91 4.48
N ASP A 3 -19.90 9.67 4.49
CA ASP A 3 -19.04 9.77 3.33
C ASP A 3 -18.33 8.43 3.14
N ILE A 4 -18.87 7.66 2.22
CA ILE A 4 -18.19 6.45 1.77
C ILE A 4 -17.11 6.89 0.82
N LYS A 5 -15.91 6.95 1.32
CA LYS A 5 -14.76 7.23 0.47
C LYS A 5 -14.48 6.03 -0.42
N PRO A 6 -14.16 6.22 -1.69
CA PRO A 6 -13.76 5.12 -2.57
C PRO A 6 -12.42 4.51 -2.19
N TYR A 7 -11.74 5.09 -1.22
CA TYR A 7 -10.43 4.62 -0.77
C TYR A 7 -10.30 4.80 0.74
N VAL A 8 -9.36 4.07 1.32
CA VAL A 8 -9.01 4.18 2.74
C VAL A 8 -7.62 4.76 2.85
N GLU A 9 -7.47 5.79 3.67
CA GLU A 9 -6.17 6.32 4.05
C GLU A 9 -5.80 5.73 5.41
N VAL A 10 -4.60 5.16 5.50
CA VAL A 10 -4.12 4.55 6.74
C VAL A 10 -3.01 5.39 7.32
N GLU A 11 -3.19 5.81 8.56
CA GLU A 11 -2.24 6.63 9.27
C GLU A 11 -2.25 6.24 10.75
N GLY A 12 -1.18 5.63 11.21
CA GLY A 12 -0.98 5.34 12.62
C GLY A 12 -1.81 4.20 13.21
N VAL A 13 -2.62 3.51 12.41
CA VAL A 13 -3.41 2.34 12.85
C VAL A 13 -3.24 1.23 11.82
N THR A 14 -3.55 -0.02 12.23
CA THR A 14 -3.52 -1.11 11.25
C THR A 14 -4.75 -1.05 10.36
N LEU A 15 -4.59 -1.46 9.10
CA LEU A 15 -5.72 -1.53 8.18
C LEU A 15 -6.80 -2.47 8.70
N ARG A 16 -6.41 -3.57 9.31
CA ARG A 16 -7.36 -4.53 9.89
C ARG A 16 -8.24 -3.87 10.95
N GLN A 17 -7.65 -3.03 11.81
CA GLN A 17 -8.40 -2.29 12.82
C GLN A 17 -9.39 -1.32 12.17
N LEU A 18 -8.96 -0.62 11.13
CA LEU A 18 -9.84 0.29 10.39
C LEU A 18 -10.98 -0.45 9.73
N MET A 19 -10.70 -1.59 9.10
CA MET A 19 -11.73 -2.39 8.44
C MET A 19 -12.77 -2.87 9.45
N LYS A 20 -12.34 -3.33 10.62
CA LYS A 20 -13.26 -3.74 11.68
C LYS A 20 -14.09 -2.58 12.19
N LEU A 21 -13.46 -1.44 12.44
CA LEU A 21 -14.13 -0.26 12.96
C LEU A 21 -15.24 0.23 12.02
N HIS A 22 -15.00 0.17 10.72
CA HIS A 22 -15.95 0.62 9.71
C HIS A 22 -16.74 -0.51 9.07
N ASN A 23 -16.63 -1.71 9.62
CA ASN A 23 -17.37 -2.88 9.13
C ASN A 23 -17.12 -3.16 7.64
N LEU A 24 -15.89 -3.03 7.20
CA LEU A 24 -15.48 -3.27 5.83
C LEU A 24 -14.97 -4.69 5.66
N GLU A 25 -15.45 -5.38 4.63
CA GLU A 25 -14.96 -6.70 4.26
C GLU A 25 -13.93 -6.63 3.14
N LYS A 26 -14.02 -5.59 2.29
CA LYS A 26 -13.14 -5.41 1.14
C LYS A 26 -12.81 -3.95 0.96
N VAL A 27 -11.63 -3.71 0.40
CA VAL A 27 -11.12 -2.38 0.11
C VAL A 27 -10.82 -2.31 -1.38
N ASN A 28 -11.57 -1.51 -2.12
CA ASN A 28 -11.34 -1.35 -3.57
C ASN A 28 -10.06 -0.58 -3.86
N PHE A 29 -9.75 0.38 -3.03
CA PHE A 29 -8.59 1.23 -3.23
C PHE A 29 -7.99 1.64 -1.89
N LEU A 30 -6.72 1.33 -1.67
CA LEU A 30 -5.98 1.72 -0.48
C LEU A 30 -4.91 2.73 -0.89
N LYS A 31 -4.98 3.92 -0.33
CA LYS A 31 -3.93 4.91 -0.51
C LYS A 31 -3.08 4.98 0.75
N LEU A 32 -1.78 4.81 0.58
CA LEU A 32 -0.80 4.90 1.66
C LEU A 32 0.08 6.13 1.44
N ASP A 33 0.06 7.04 2.40
CA ASP A 33 0.83 8.27 2.38
C ASP A 33 1.31 8.54 3.80
N CYS A 34 2.23 7.71 4.28
CA CYS A 34 2.60 7.65 5.69
C CYS A 34 4.07 8.01 5.95
N GLU A 35 4.72 8.70 5.05
CA GLU A 35 6.07 9.25 5.20
C GLU A 35 7.07 8.28 5.85
N GLY A 36 7.21 7.08 5.28
CA GLY A 36 8.16 6.08 5.76
C GLY A 36 7.54 4.96 6.57
N ALA A 37 6.30 5.11 7.05
CA ALA A 37 5.62 4.05 7.77
C ALA A 37 4.94 3.02 6.84
N GLU A 38 4.90 3.29 5.54
CA GLU A 38 4.24 2.42 4.57
C GLU A 38 4.81 1.01 4.53
N TYR A 39 6.12 0.87 4.73
CA TYR A 39 6.78 -0.44 4.76
C TYR A 39 6.29 -1.29 5.93
N GLU A 40 6.24 -0.71 7.12
CA GLU A 40 5.78 -1.43 8.30
C GLU A 40 4.31 -1.82 8.18
N ILE A 41 3.49 -0.92 7.65
CA ILE A 41 2.07 -1.20 7.44
C ILE A 41 1.91 -2.40 6.53
N LEU A 42 2.59 -2.39 5.38
CA LEU A 42 2.47 -3.46 4.39
C LEU A 42 3.09 -4.78 4.87
N PHE A 43 4.31 -4.73 5.39
CA PHE A 43 5.04 -5.94 5.75
C PHE A 43 4.44 -6.66 6.96
N ARG A 44 3.70 -5.94 7.78
CA ARG A 44 2.99 -6.52 8.93
C ARG A 44 1.55 -6.92 8.63
N MET A 45 1.08 -6.59 7.45
CA MET A 45 -0.28 -6.91 7.06
C MET A 45 -0.40 -8.42 6.86
N ASP A 46 -1.44 -9.03 7.45
CA ASP A 46 -1.66 -10.46 7.24
C ASP A 46 -2.19 -10.73 5.82
N LYS A 47 -2.01 -11.97 5.38
CA LYS A 47 -2.40 -12.36 4.01
C LYS A 47 -3.90 -12.23 3.78
N GLU A 48 -4.70 -12.50 4.80
CA GLU A 48 -6.15 -12.37 4.70
C GLU A 48 -6.55 -10.92 4.43
N THR A 49 -6.02 -9.99 5.21
CA THR A 49 -6.28 -8.57 5.02
C THR A 49 -5.80 -8.09 3.64
N LEU A 50 -4.60 -8.49 3.26
CA LEU A 50 -4.03 -8.12 1.97
C LEU A 50 -4.88 -8.65 0.80
N SER A 51 -5.44 -9.85 0.93
CA SER A 51 -6.29 -10.44 -0.10
C SER A 51 -7.60 -9.68 -0.30
N GLN A 52 -8.00 -8.88 0.67
CA GLN A 52 -9.23 -8.09 0.63
C GLN A 52 -9.05 -6.73 -0.04
N ILE A 53 -7.84 -6.41 -0.45
CA ILE A 53 -7.51 -5.13 -1.10
C ILE A 53 -7.39 -5.34 -2.59
N HIS A 54 -8.05 -4.48 -3.36
CA HIS A 54 -7.97 -4.54 -4.82
C HIS A 54 -6.75 -3.80 -5.37
N VAL A 55 -6.63 -2.51 -5.06
CA VAL A 55 -5.55 -1.66 -5.56
C VAL A 55 -4.91 -0.92 -4.41
N VAL A 56 -3.58 -0.93 -4.38
CA VAL A 56 -2.79 -0.11 -3.46
C VAL A 56 -2.09 0.96 -4.28
N SER A 57 -2.27 2.22 -3.91
CA SER A 57 -1.49 3.34 -4.43
C SER A 57 -0.72 3.95 -3.28
N MET A 58 0.59 4.09 -3.44
CA MET A 58 1.40 4.60 -2.35
C MET A 58 2.51 5.51 -2.86
N GLU A 59 2.85 6.45 -2.02
CA GLU A 59 4.10 7.18 -2.12
C GLU A 59 5.10 6.45 -1.22
N PHE A 60 6.19 5.98 -1.79
CA PHE A 60 7.22 5.28 -1.04
C PHE A 60 8.45 6.14 -0.88
N HIS A 61 9.19 5.88 0.19
CA HIS A 61 10.45 6.53 0.49
C HIS A 61 11.52 5.46 0.63
N ASP A 62 12.61 5.57 -0.14
CA ASP A 62 13.74 4.68 0.05
C ASP A 62 14.45 5.09 1.33
N LEU A 63 14.18 4.38 2.39
CA LEU A 63 14.93 4.52 3.63
C LEU A 63 16.26 3.79 3.45
N LYS A 64 17.30 4.30 4.07
CA LYS A 64 18.65 3.71 3.96
C LYS A 64 18.75 2.38 4.72
N LYS A 65 17.82 1.48 4.44
CA LYS A 65 17.74 0.13 5.01
C LYS A 65 17.49 -0.84 3.86
N VAL A 66 18.08 -2.00 3.94
CA VAL A 66 18.02 -3.00 2.87
C VAL A 66 16.57 -3.42 2.55
N GLU A 67 15.73 -3.53 3.58
CA GLU A 67 14.35 -3.98 3.42
C GLU A 67 13.37 -2.87 3.02
N TYR A 68 13.81 -1.61 3.00
CA TYR A 68 12.92 -0.47 2.76
C TYR A 68 13.28 0.24 1.47
N THR A 69 13.09 -0.48 0.36
CA THR A 69 13.39 0.03 -0.98
C THR A 69 12.22 -0.27 -1.92
N ALA A 70 12.18 0.44 -3.05
CA ALA A 70 11.20 0.19 -4.09
C ALA A 70 11.26 -1.26 -4.60
N ALA A 71 12.47 -1.80 -4.75
CA ALA A 71 12.65 -3.17 -5.20
C ALA A 71 12.03 -4.19 -4.24
N ARG A 72 12.18 -3.97 -2.93
CA ARG A 72 11.57 -4.85 -1.92
C ARG A 72 10.05 -4.75 -1.92
N LEU A 73 9.52 -3.54 -2.11
CA LEU A 73 8.07 -3.35 -2.23
C LEU A 73 7.52 -4.10 -3.45
N GLU A 74 8.19 -3.98 -4.58
CA GLU A 74 7.77 -4.68 -5.79
C GLU A 74 7.78 -6.19 -5.59
N THR A 75 8.84 -6.73 -5.00
CA THR A 75 8.93 -8.15 -4.65
C THR A 75 7.81 -8.55 -3.69
N TYR A 76 7.55 -7.75 -2.68
CA TYR A 76 6.48 -8.01 -1.73
C TYR A 76 5.12 -8.12 -2.42
N PHE A 77 4.80 -7.17 -3.29
CA PHE A 77 3.54 -7.20 -4.01
C PHE A 77 3.44 -8.40 -4.95
N THR A 78 4.48 -8.66 -5.73
CA THR A 78 4.45 -9.79 -6.69
C THR A 78 4.38 -11.13 -5.97
N ASP A 79 5.06 -11.28 -4.84
CA ASP A 79 5.01 -12.51 -4.05
C ASP A 79 3.63 -12.73 -3.41
N ASN A 80 2.84 -11.69 -3.28
CA ASN A 80 1.51 -11.75 -2.67
C ASN A 80 0.37 -11.63 -3.69
N GLY A 81 0.66 -11.86 -4.96
CA GLY A 81 -0.36 -11.96 -6.00
C GLY A 81 -0.80 -10.63 -6.59
N PHE A 82 -0.01 -9.58 -6.42
CA PHE A 82 -0.29 -8.29 -7.03
C PHE A 82 0.57 -8.09 -8.27
N ASP A 83 0.02 -7.37 -9.24
CA ASP A 83 0.78 -6.83 -10.36
C ASP A 83 1.16 -5.39 -10.05
N VAL A 84 2.43 -5.06 -10.20
CA VAL A 84 2.90 -3.68 -10.03
C VAL A 84 2.71 -2.94 -11.35
N LEU A 85 1.80 -1.97 -11.34
CA LEU A 85 1.41 -1.21 -12.54
C LEU A 85 2.27 0.04 -12.72
N VAL A 86 2.68 0.65 -11.61
CA VAL A 86 3.52 1.85 -11.62
C VAL A 86 4.60 1.67 -10.56
N ASN A 87 5.84 1.97 -10.94
CA ASN A 87 6.97 2.02 -10.02
C ASN A 87 7.92 3.09 -10.56
N LYS A 88 7.73 4.32 -10.08
CA LYS A 88 8.50 5.46 -10.56
C LYS A 88 9.04 6.31 -9.43
N TYR A 89 10.32 6.63 -9.49
CA TYR A 89 10.88 7.68 -8.65
C TYR A 89 10.47 9.07 -9.17
N ALA A 90 10.40 10.02 -8.25
CA ALA A 90 10.11 11.40 -8.61
C ALA A 90 11.27 11.97 -9.43
N ALA A 91 10.98 12.41 -10.65
CA ALA A 91 12.00 12.76 -11.63
C ALA A 91 12.65 14.12 -11.41
N SER A 92 12.08 14.99 -10.59
CA SER A 92 12.49 16.40 -10.50
C SER A 92 13.25 16.77 -9.23
N HIS A 93 13.65 15.79 -8.42
CA HIS A 93 14.18 16.08 -7.10
C HIS A 93 15.65 15.70 -6.97
N ARG A 94 16.37 16.50 -6.20
CA ARG A 94 17.76 16.26 -5.86
C ARG A 94 17.92 14.96 -5.07
N ASP A 95 16.92 14.66 -4.24
CA ASP A 95 16.87 13.41 -3.47
C ASP A 95 15.88 12.49 -4.16
N LEU A 96 16.36 11.61 -5.02
CA LEU A 96 15.57 10.61 -5.71
C LEU A 96 15.26 9.44 -4.76
N ASN A 97 14.87 9.76 -3.54
CA ASN A 97 14.62 8.74 -2.53
C ASN A 97 13.14 8.52 -2.26
N TYR A 98 12.26 9.10 -3.07
CA TYR A 98 10.84 8.82 -2.99
C TYR A 98 10.25 8.66 -4.38
N GLY A 99 9.10 8.01 -4.42
CA GLY A 99 8.41 7.78 -5.66
C GLY A 99 7.01 7.27 -5.44
N ARG A 100 6.40 6.80 -6.50
CA ARG A 100 5.03 6.29 -6.49
C ARG A 100 4.99 4.86 -6.97
N MET A 101 4.21 4.06 -6.29
CA MET A 101 3.93 2.68 -6.68
C MET A 101 2.44 2.41 -6.66
N VAL A 102 1.96 1.73 -7.68
CA VAL A 102 0.57 1.26 -7.76
C VAL A 102 0.59 -0.23 -8.03
N ALA A 103 -0.10 -0.99 -7.21
CA ALA A 103 -0.19 -2.43 -7.35
C ALA A 103 -1.65 -2.87 -7.34
N ARG A 104 -1.97 -3.86 -8.18
CA ARG A 104 -3.32 -4.39 -8.31
C ARG A 104 -3.33 -5.88 -7.98
N ASN A 105 -4.26 -6.28 -7.12
CA ASN A 105 -4.46 -7.67 -6.75
C ASN A 105 -5.13 -8.41 -7.91
N ARG A 106 -4.43 -9.41 -8.47
CA ARG A 106 -4.93 -10.21 -9.60
C ARG A 106 -6.14 -11.05 -9.25
N ASP A 107 -6.19 -11.51 -8.00
CA ASP A 107 -7.20 -12.48 -7.55
C ASP A 107 -8.33 -11.82 -6.75
N PHE A 108 -8.41 -10.49 -6.78
CA PHE A 108 -9.44 -9.78 -6.03
C PHE A 108 -10.83 -10.10 -6.59
N THR A 109 -11.73 -10.47 -5.68
CA THR A 109 -13.13 -10.74 -5.99
C THR A 109 -13.99 -9.66 -5.32
N PRO A 110 -14.69 -8.85 -6.10
CA PRO A 110 -15.54 -7.79 -5.56
C PRO A 110 -16.66 -8.31 -4.66
#